data_d81234f7621cd35827535fcf5335f989
#
_entry.id   d81234f7621cd35827535fcf5335f989
#
_cell.length_a   1.000
_cell.length_b   1.000
_cell.length_c   1.000
_cell.angle_alpha   90.00
_cell.angle_beta   90.00
_cell.angle_gamma   90.00
#
_symmetry.space_group_name_H-M   'P 1'
#
loop_
_entity.id
_entity.type
_entity.pdbx_description
1 polymer ?
#
loop_
_entity_poly.entity_id
_entity_poly.type
_entity_poly.pdbx_seq_one_letter_code
_entity_poly.pdbx_strand_id
1 'polypeptide(L)'
;MRHITAVPSVLVCSVQIDFDLDAEGRIHNLVYTRGCNGNLQAIGRLLEGMPAAQAADTLSGVNCSGRGTSCTDQLSRILRSL
;
A
#
# COMPACT_ATOMS: atom_id res chain seq x y z
N MET A 1 11.84 8.86 -10.73
CA MET A 1 11.12 7.80 -9.99
C MET A 1 10.01 7.24 -10.86
N ARG A 2 9.68 5.98 -10.65
CA ARG A 2 8.56 5.35 -11.33
C ARG A 2 7.29 5.56 -10.51
N HIS A 3 6.26 6.13 -11.11
CA HIS A 3 4.96 6.32 -10.46
C HIS A 3 4.06 5.11 -10.71
N ILE A 4 3.46 4.59 -9.64
CA ILE A 4 2.53 3.46 -9.69
C ILE A 4 1.15 3.93 -9.23
N THR A 5 0.14 3.63 -10.03
CA THR A 5 -1.26 3.82 -9.67
C THR A 5 -1.96 2.47 -9.75
N ALA A 6 -2.63 2.06 -8.69
CA ALA A 6 -3.30 0.77 -8.64
C ALA A 6 -4.69 0.89 -8.00
N VAL A 7 -5.58 0.00 -8.40
CA VAL A 7 -6.93 -0.10 -7.85
C VAL A 7 -7.00 -1.37 -7.00
N PRO A 8 -7.18 -1.24 -5.67
CA PRO A 8 -7.30 -2.39 -4.80
C PRO A 8 -8.65 -3.12 -4.98
N SER A 9 -8.79 -4.26 -4.34
CA SER A 9 -10.04 -5.02 -4.34
C SER A 9 -11.22 -4.18 -3.81
N VAL A 10 -12.41 -4.43 -4.32
CA VAL A 10 -13.66 -3.82 -3.82
C VAL A 10 -13.96 -4.21 -2.37
N LEU A 11 -13.26 -5.20 -1.82
CA LEU A 11 -13.42 -5.63 -0.43
C LEU A 11 -12.82 -4.65 0.58
N VAL A 12 -12.03 -3.67 0.13
CA VAL A 12 -11.38 -2.68 0.99
C VAL A 12 -11.98 -1.29 0.80
N CYS A 13 -11.73 -0.40 1.77
CA CYS A 13 -12.33 0.94 1.80
C CYS A 13 -11.75 1.89 0.75
N SER A 14 -10.45 1.77 0.46
CA SER A 14 -9.78 2.64 -0.50
C SER A 14 -10.13 2.24 -1.94
N VAL A 15 -10.18 3.24 -2.83
CA VAL A 15 -10.53 3.01 -4.24
C VAL A 15 -9.32 3.11 -5.16
N GLN A 16 -8.23 3.71 -4.69
CA GLN A 16 -7.01 3.87 -5.48
C GLN A 16 -5.80 4.01 -4.56
N ILE A 17 -4.68 3.47 -5.00
CA ILE A 17 -3.40 3.55 -4.29
C ILE A 17 -2.37 4.11 -5.25
N ASP A 18 -1.69 5.19 -4.84
CA ASP A 18 -0.63 5.82 -5.61
C ASP A 18 0.66 5.86 -4.81
N PHE A 19 1.77 5.55 -5.45
CA PHE A 19 3.10 5.69 -4.84
C PHE A 19 4.18 5.75 -5.91
N ASP A 20 5.36 6.19 -5.50
CA ASP A 20 6.55 6.22 -6.36
C ASP A 20 7.55 5.18 -5.90
N LEU A 21 8.28 4.60 -6.84
CA LEU A 21 9.45 3.76 -6.57
C LEU A 21 10.69 4.43 -7.12
N ASP A 22 11.73 4.54 -6.31
CA ASP A 22 13.03 5.05 -6.75
C ASP A 22 13.84 3.94 -7.43
N ALA A 23 15.06 4.28 -7.87
CA ALA A 23 15.93 3.32 -8.57
C ALA A 23 16.36 2.15 -7.68
N GLU A 24 16.26 2.28 -6.37
CA GLU A 24 16.60 1.25 -5.40
C GLU A 24 15.39 0.39 -4.99
N GLY A 25 14.21 0.68 -5.53
CA GLY A 25 12.99 -0.03 -5.18
C GLY A 25 12.38 0.39 -3.85
N ARG A 26 12.68 1.61 -3.38
CA ARG A 26 12.09 2.17 -2.14
C ARG A 26 10.84 2.95 -2.44
N ILE A 27 9.87 2.88 -1.53
CA ILE A 27 8.56 3.52 -1.66
C ILE A 27 8.65 4.99 -1.26
N HIS A 28 8.01 5.85 -2.05
CA HIS A 28 7.89 7.27 -1.75
C HIS A 28 6.47 7.76 -2.06
N ASN A 29 6.01 8.75 -1.29
CA ASN A 29 4.76 9.48 -1.56
C ASN A 29 3.52 8.57 -1.66
N LEU A 30 3.43 7.58 -0.79
CA LEU A 30 2.26 6.68 -0.76
C LEU A 30 1.01 7.44 -0.36
N VAL A 31 -0.02 7.38 -1.21
CA VAL A 31 -1.31 8.02 -0.99
C VAL A 31 -2.43 7.05 -1.30
N TYR A 32 -3.39 6.92 -0.39
CA TYR A 32 -4.63 6.19 -0.61
C TYR A 32 -5.74 7.19 -0.91
N THR A 33 -6.58 6.88 -1.90
CA THR A 33 -7.81 7.62 -2.16
C THR A 33 -8.95 6.90 -1.44
N ARG A 34 -9.62 7.59 -0.52
CA ARG A 34 -10.63 7.07 0.40
C ARG A 34 -10.09 6.02 1.37
N GLY A 35 -10.92 5.62 2.33
CA GLY A 35 -10.59 4.65 3.36
C GLY A 35 -10.39 5.30 4.72
N CYS A 36 -9.66 4.62 5.60
CA CYS A 36 -9.37 5.08 6.97
C CYS A 36 -8.30 6.18 6.94
N ASN A 37 -8.71 7.41 6.70
CA ASN A 37 -7.82 8.53 6.38
C ASN A 37 -6.62 8.66 7.33
N GLY A 38 -6.86 8.67 8.65
CA GLY A 38 -5.78 8.80 9.63
C GLY A 38 -4.82 7.62 9.60
N ASN A 39 -5.33 6.40 9.57
CA ASN A 39 -4.51 5.19 9.55
C ASN A 39 -3.72 5.05 8.25
N LEU A 40 -4.33 5.36 7.11
CA LEU A 40 -3.66 5.26 5.83
C LEU A 40 -2.60 6.34 5.64
N GLN A 41 -2.81 7.52 6.20
CA GLN A 41 -1.80 8.58 6.23
C GLN A 41 -0.59 8.14 7.07
N ALA A 42 -0.84 7.53 8.23
CA ALA A 42 0.23 7.00 9.08
C ALA A 42 1.03 5.90 8.37
N ILE A 43 0.36 5.00 7.67
CA ILE A 43 1.02 3.96 6.87
C ILE A 43 1.93 4.59 5.80
N GLY A 44 1.45 5.63 5.12
CA GLY A 44 2.26 6.34 4.12
C GLY A 44 3.55 6.91 4.72
N ARG A 45 3.48 7.46 5.92
CA ARG A 45 4.65 7.99 6.62
C ARG A 45 5.61 6.89 7.07
N LEU A 46 5.08 5.77 7.56
CA LEU A 46 5.89 4.64 8.02
C LEU A 46 6.61 3.95 6.87
N LEU A 47 6.00 3.89 5.70
CA LEU A 47 6.56 3.22 4.54
C LEU A 47 7.48 4.12 3.70
N GLU A 48 7.52 5.42 3.97
CA GLU A 48 8.37 6.35 3.21
C GLU A 48 9.83 5.91 3.28
N GLY A 49 10.44 5.67 2.12
CA GLY A 49 11.81 5.20 2.01
C GLY A 49 12.04 3.72 2.30
N MET A 50 10.98 2.95 2.59
CA MET A 50 11.11 1.52 2.88
C MET A 50 11.26 0.72 1.58
N PRO A 51 12.15 -0.29 1.54
CA PRO A 51 12.22 -1.20 0.40
C PRO A 51 10.86 -1.88 0.15
N ALA A 52 10.44 -1.93 -1.12
CA ALA A 52 9.15 -2.50 -1.49
C ALA A 52 8.98 -3.96 -1.03
N ALA A 53 10.03 -4.76 -1.13
CA ALA A 53 10.00 -6.16 -0.68
C ALA A 53 9.74 -6.27 0.83
N GLN A 54 10.35 -5.40 1.63
CA GLN A 54 10.14 -5.38 3.08
C GLN A 54 8.71 -4.96 3.42
N ALA A 55 8.19 -3.94 2.73
CA ALA A 55 6.81 -3.49 2.93
C ALA A 55 5.82 -4.60 2.55
N ALA A 56 6.05 -5.29 1.44
CA ALA A 56 5.21 -6.40 1.00
C ALA A 56 5.15 -7.52 2.05
N ASP A 57 6.28 -7.90 2.61
CA ASP A 57 6.33 -8.94 3.64
C ASP A 57 5.65 -8.51 4.93
N THR A 58 5.88 -7.27 5.36
CA THR A 58 5.34 -6.73 6.60
C THR A 58 3.81 -6.62 6.56
N LEU A 59 3.25 -6.22 5.43
CA LEU A 59 1.82 -5.95 5.28
C LEU A 59 1.01 -7.15 4.81
N SER A 60 1.67 -8.24 4.42
CA SER A 60 0.99 -9.43 3.91
C SER A 60 0.08 -10.04 4.97
N GLY A 61 -1.16 -10.32 4.59
CA GLY A 61 -2.11 -11.00 5.46
C GLY A 61 -2.80 -10.11 6.49
N VAL A 62 -2.54 -8.81 6.51
CA VAL A 62 -3.27 -7.90 7.41
C VAL A 62 -4.74 -7.89 7.02
N ASN A 63 -5.61 -8.26 7.98
CA ASN A 63 -7.04 -8.42 7.76
C ASN A 63 -7.81 -7.28 8.44
N CYS A 64 -8.71 -6.64 7.70
CA CYS A 64 -9.53 -5.55 8.22
C CYS A 64 -10.97 -6.03 8.40
N SER A 65 -11.44 -6.05 9.66
CA SER A 65 -12.84 -6.36 9.99
C SER A 65 -13.35 -7.71 9.44
N GLY A 66 -12.49 -8.72 9.39
CA GLY A 66 -12.88 -10.05 8.94
C GLY A 66 -13.09 -10.19 7.43
N ARG A 67 -12.62 -9.22 6.63
CA ARG A 67 -12.80 -9.25 5.16
C ARG A 67 -11.84 -10.20 4.43
N GLY A 68 -10.89 -10.80 5.13
CA GLY A 68 -9.85 -11.61 4.53
C GLY A 68 -8.72 -10.81 3.87
N THR A 69 -8.82 -9.49 3.84
CA THR A 69 -7.83 -8.58 3.29
C THR A 69 -7.99 -7.19 3.91
N SER A 70 -7.11 -6.28 3.56
CA SER A 70 -7.13 -4.88 4.02
C SER A 70 -6.50 -3.98 2.96
N CYS A 71 -6.60 -2.65 3.14
CA CYS A 71 -5.92 -1.71 2.26
C CYS A 71 -4.40 -1.96 2.25
N THR A 72 -3.82 -2.31 3.39
CA THR A 72 -2.38 -2.60 3.49
C THR A 72 -2.03 -3.97 2.90
N ASP A 73 -2.86 -4.99 3.07
CA ASP A 73 -2.68 -6.29 2.43
C ASP A 73 -2.77 -6.16 0.90
N GLN A 74 -3.70 -5.35 0.40
CA GLN A 74 -3.82 -5.06 -1.03
C GLN A 74 -2.55 -4.38 -1.57
N LEU A 75 -1.98 -3.44 -0.82
CA LEU A 75 -0.70 -2.83 -1.19
C LEU A 75 0.40 -3.89 -1.27
N SER A 76 0.47 -4.81 -0.31
CA SER A 76 1.43 -5.93 -0.33
C SER A 76 1.31 -6.73 -1.63
N ARG A 77 0.10 -7.08 -2.03
CA ARG A 77 -0.15 -7.83 -3.27
C ARG A 77 0.28 -7.06 -4.52
N ILE A 78 0.02 -5.75 -4.54
CA ILE A 78 0.44 -4.87 -5.64
C ILE A 78 1.96 -4.83 -5.72
N LEU A 79 2.65 -4.65 -4.59
CA LEU A 79 4.12 -4.61 -4.55
C LEU A 79 4.75 -5.92 -5.04
N ARG A 80 4.14 -7.05 -4.72
CA ARG A 80 4.63 -8.36 -5.18
C ARG A 80 4.42 -8.61 -6.66
N SER A 81 3.48 -7.92 -7.27
CA SER A 81 3.18 -8.06 -8.70
C SER A 81 4.09 -7.22 -9.60
N LEU A 82 4.88 -6.32 -9.03
CA LEU A 82 5.74 -5.39 -9.78
C LEU A 82 7.06 -6.01 -10.27
#